data_dfb449010a8292d80cbade6195430874
#
_entry.id   dfb449010a8292d80cbade6195430874
#
_cell.length_a   1.000
_cell.length_b   1.000
_cell.length_c   1.000
_cell.angle_alpha   90.00
_cell.angle_beta   90.00
_cell.angle_gamma   90.00
#
_symmetry.space_group_name_H-M   'P 1'
#
loop_
_entity.id
_entity.type
_entity.pdbx_description
1 polymer ?
#
loop_
_entity_poly.entity_id
_entity_poly.type
_entity_poly.pdbx_seq_one_letter_code
_entity_poly.pdbx_strand_id
1 'polypeptide(L)'
;MADEKRMIGDWEVLQGIHIGDREVVLLHDPNNAEAAYAVCYHQTALGFLESATEGVGSNDYLEMMEEFLHRVQGQIDKVRVDRERTGEPQEMLERKHCLLSFSAAENLNGHVVVMKPEVLRPEYRNAAHQIALVTGGFGASPNARGRAVFCREVFSGEKSEWRRQDVLGVLDPAKAPDWVKPGVEAIRAQLKMKGGKENER
;
A
#
# COMPACT_ATOMS: atom_id res chain seq x y z
N MET A 1 18.27 9.49 24.82
CA MET A 1 17.52 10.37 23.91
C MET A 1 16.06 10.16 24.29
N ALA A 2 15.31 11.21 24.62
CA ALA A 2 13.88 11.05 24.86
C ALA A 2 13.23 10.64 23.54
N ASP A 3 12.46 9.55 23.54
CA ASP A 3 11.66 9.16 22.39
C ASP A 3 10.71 10.33 22.09
N GLU A 4 10.79 10.86 20.89
CA GLU A 4 9.94 11.97 20.46
C GLU A 4 8.50 11.43 20.37
N LYS A 5 7.62 11.96 21.24
CA LYS A 5 6.23 11.53 21.31
C LYS A 5 5.53 11.89 20.00
N ARG A 6 4.84 10.92 19.41
CA ARG A 6 4.01 11.16 18.23
C ARG A 6 2.75 11.92 18.67
N MET A 7 2.47 13.04 17.99
CA MET A 7 1.30 13.90 18.28
C MET A 7 0.35 13.90 17.08
N ILE A 8 -0.95 14.01 17.34
CA ILE A 8 -1.99 14.33 16.36
C ILE A 8 -2.77 15.53 16.93
N GLY A 9 -2.50 16.73 16.40
CA GLY A 9 -2.93 17.96 17.03
C GLY A 9 -2.32 18.08 18.43
N ASP A 10 -3.16 18.32 19.47
CA ASP A 10 -2.75 18.42 20.86
C ASP A 10 -2.67 17.06 21.58
N TRP A 11 -3.02 15.98 20.90
CA TRP A 11 -3.11 14.64 21.47
C TRP A 11 -1.84 13.83 21.28
N GLU A 12 -1.35 13.21 22.35
CA GLU A 12 -0.29 12.20 22.30
C GLU A 12 -0.84 10.86 21.77
N VAL A 13 -0.18 10.25 20.80
CA VAL A 13 -0.53 8.90 20.32
C VAL A 13 0.06 7.87 21.28
N LEU A 14 -0.80 7.21 22.06
CA LEU A 14 -0.40 6.10 22.93
C LEU A 14 -0.20 4.80 22.16
N GLN A 15 -1.12 4.51 21.23
CA GLN A 15 -1.08 3.32 20.37
C GLN A 15 -1.57 3.69 18.97
N GLY A 16 -0.97 3.07 17.96
CA GLY A 16 -1.42 3.19 16.58
C GLY A 16 -1.23 1.88 15.84
N ILE A 17 -2.29 1.36 15.22
CA ILE A 17 -2.26 0.16 14.40
C ILE A 17 -2.85 0.46 13.04
N HIS A 18 -2.00 0.35 12.00
CA HIS A 18 -2.42 0.54 10.62
C HIS A 18 -2.80 -0.81 10.01
N ILE A 19 -4.04 -0.97 9.58
CA ILE A 19 -4.55 -2.16 8.89
C ILE A 19 -5.44 -1.70 7.74
N GLY A 20 -5.18 -2.19 6.54
CA GLY A 20 -5.94 -1.82 5.37
C GLY A 20 -5.68 -0.37 4.94
N ASP A 21 -6.74 0.40 4.78
CA ASP A 21 -6.72 1.79 4.32
C ASP A 21 -6.60 2.83 5.45
N ARG A 22 -6.71 2.41 6.73
CA ARG A 22 -6.76 3.31 7.88
C ARG A 22 -5.83 2.89 9.00
N GLU A 23 -5.42 3.85 9.79
CA GLU A 23 -4.79 3.64 11.07
C GLU A 23 -5.82 3.87 12.18
N VAL A 24 -5.94 2.93 13.12
CA VAL A 24 -6.68 3.14 14.36
C VAL A 24 -5.69 3.69 15.37
N VAL A 25 -6.02 4.80 16.03
CA VAL A 25 -5.16 5.43 17.04
C VAL A 25 -5.88 5.59 18.36
N LEU A 26 -5.19 5.27 19.45
CA LEU A 26 -5.57 5.61 20.83
C LEU A 26 -4.74 6.81 21.25
N LEU A 27 -5.41 7.84 21.68
CA LEU A 27 -4.88 9.18 21.96
C LEU A 27 -5.05 9.54 23.44
N HIS A 28 -4.18 10.44 23.93
CA HIS A 28 -4.25 10.96 25.29
C HIS A 28 -3.92 12.45 25.32
N ASP A 29 -4.78 13.24 25.95
CA ASP A 29 -4.55 14.64 26.31
C ASP A 29 -4.93 14.85 27.78
N PRO A 30 -3.97 14.98 28.72
CA PRO A 30 -4.25 15.16 30.13
C PRO A 30 -4.88 16.52 30.45
N ASN A 31 -4.86 17.48 29.52
CA ASN A 31 -5.43 18.80 29.69
C ASN A 31 -6.90 18.87 29.23
N ASN A 32 -7.39 17.86 28.55
CA ASN A 32 -8.77 17.81 28.10
C ASN A 32 -9.68 17.31 29.25
N ALA A 33 -10.44 18.23 29.85
CA ALA A 33 -11.28 17.91 30.98
C ALA A 33 -12.52 17.05 30.62
N GLU A 34 -12.94 17.06 29.34
CA GLU A 34 -14.13 16.33 28.91
C GLU A 34 -13.80 14.87 28.57
N ALA A 35 -12.62 14.63 28.00
CA ALA A 35 -12.17 13.30 27.61
C ALA A 35 -10.64 13.25 27.60
N ALA A 36 -10.03 12.64 28.59
CA ALA A 36 -8.57 12.49 28.64
C ALA A 36 -8.02 11.48 27.62
N TYR A 37 -8.85 10.54 27.16
CA TYR A 37 -8.51 9.54 26.15
C TYR A 37 -9.48 9.62 24.97
N ALA A 38 -8.98 9.32 23.77
CA ALA A 38 -9.80 9.26 22.57
C ALA A 38 -9.33 8.15 21.61
N VAL A 39 -10.26 7.63 20.83
CA VAL A 39 -9.97 6.70 19.73
C VAL A 39 -10.55 7.26 18.45
N CYS A 40 -9.75 7.24 17.37
CA CYS A 40 -10.21 7.67 16.06
C CYS A 40 -9.52 6.89 14.95
N TYR A 41 -10.03 7.05 13.72
CA TYR A 41 -9.28 6.67 12.52
C TYR A 41 -8.43 7.83 12.07
N HIS A 42 -7.18 7.54 11.78
CA HIS A 42 -6.21 8.49 11.26
C HIS A 42 -5.78 8.10 9.85
N GLN A 43 -5.70 9.09 8.95
CA GLN A 43 -5.22 8.93 7.58
C GLN A 43 -4.31 10.09 7.22
N THR A 44 -3.23 9.77 6.49
CA THR A 44 -2.36 10.78 5.89
C THR A 44 -2.54 10.75 4.38
N ALA A 45 -3.20 11.77 3.84
CA ALA A 45 -3.34 11.95 2.40
C ALA A 45 -2.20 12.79 1.85
N LEU A 46 -1.69 12.44 0.65
CA LEU A 46 -0.61 13.15 -0.04
C LEU A 46 0.69 13.32 0.77
N GLY A 47 0.87 12.52 1.85
CA GLY A 47 2.07 12.56 2.67
C GLY A 47 2.16 13.75 3.66
N PHE A 48 1.17 14.65 3.68
CA PHE A 48 1.17 15.83 4.56
C PHE A 48 -0.22 16.27 5.05
N LEU A 49 -1.30 15.79 4.44
CA LEU A 49 -2.66 16.08 4.90
C LEU A 49 -3.11 14.98 5.86
N GLU A 50 -3.10 15.29 7.15
CA GLU A 50 -3.59 14.40 8.19
C GLU A 50 -5.07 14.66 8.45
N SER A 51 -5.86 13.61 8.59
CA SER A 51 -7.25 13.67 8.99
C SER A 51 -7.54 12.64 10.07
N ALA A 52 -8.24 13.09 11.12
CA ALA A 52 -8.81 12.24 12.15
C ALA A 52 -10.33 12.22 11.96
N THR A 53 -10.91 11.03 11.91
CA THR A 53 -12.36 10.83 11.69
C THR A 53 -12.96 9.85 12.69
N GLU A 54 -14.25 9.98 12.91
CA GLU A 54 -15.02 9.06 13.77
C GLU A 54 -14.44 8.99 15.19
N GLY A 55 -14.04 10.15 15.75
CA GLY A 55 -13.49 10.24 17.09
C GLY A 55 -14.55 9.98 18.16
N VAL A 56 -14.18 9.19 19.18
CA VAL A 56 -14.91 9.01 20.43
C VAL A 56 -13.94 9.23 21.57
N GLY A 57 -14.42 9.74 22.70
CA GLY A 57 -13.57 10.05 23.85
C GLY A 57 -14.23 9.74 25.18
N SER A 58 -13.41 9.45 26.18
CA SER A 58 -13.81 9.19 27.55
C SER A 58 -12.66 9.51 28.51
N ASN A 59 -12.98 9.66 29.81
CA ASN A 59 -11.98 9.72 30.87
C ASN A 59 -11.56 8.32 31.38
N ASP A 60 -12.23 7.26 30.92
CA ASP A 60 -11.88 5.88 31.25
C ASP A 60 -10.96 5.29 30.19
N TYR A 61 -9.72 5.02 30.59
CA TYR A 61 -8.72 4.37 29.72
C TYR A 61 -9.14 2.99 29.26
N LEU A 62 -9.79 2.18 30.11
CA LEU A 62 -10.16 0.81 29.74
C LEU A 62 -11.31 0.82 28.72
N GLU A 63 -12.28 1.72 28.87
CA GLU A 63 -13.33 1.90 27.86
C GLU A 63 -12.73 2.26 26.49
N MET A 64 -11.78 3.18 26.45
CA MET A 64 -11.15 3.59 25.19
C MET A 64 -10.23 2.48 24.64
N MET A 65 -9.60 1.68 25.48
CA MET A 65 -8.82 0.53 25.03
C MET A 65 -9.74 -0.55 24.41
N GLU A 66 -10.91 -0.82 24.97
CA GLU A 66 -11.89 -1.74 24.39
C GLU A 66 -12.37 -1.25 23.03
N GLU A 67 -12.69 0.04 22.89
CA GLU A 67 -13.06 0.67 21.61
C GLU A 67 -11.94 0.59 20.58
N PHE A 68 -10.69 0.86 20.99
CA PHE A 68 -9.52 0.72 20.13
C PHE A 68 -9.39 -0.68 19.57
N LEU A 69 -9.47 -1.70 20.43
CA LEU A 69 -9.39 -3.11 20.02
C LEU A 69 -10.55 -3.51 19.12
N HIS A 70 -11.77 -3.04 19.41
CA HIS A 70 -12.95 -3.26 18.58
C HIS A 70 -12.76 -2.72 17.17
N ARG A 71 -12.25 -1.49 17.03
CA ARG A 71 -11.97 -0.88 15.71
C ARG A 71 -10.85 -1.58 14.96
N VAL A 72 -9.80 -1.99 15.66
CA VAL A 72 -8.72 -2.81 15.06
C VAL A 72 -9.29 -4.10 14.50
N GLN A 73 -10.14 -4.80 15.27
CA GLN A 73 -10.81 -6.02 14.80
C GLN A 73 -11.67 -5.75 13.56
N GLY A 74 -12.43 -4.66 13.57
CA GLY A 74 -13.24 -4.24 12.42
C GLY A 74 -12.42 -4.01 11.13
N GLN A 75 -11.22 -3.43 11.24
CA GLN A 75 -10.32 -3.28 10.10
C GLN A 75 -9.76 -4.62 9.61
N ILE A 76 -9.43 -5.55 10.52
CA ILE A 76 -9.00 -6.91 10.16
C ILE A 76 -10.11 -7.61 9.36
N ASP A 77 -11.34 -7.54 9.84
CA ASP A 77 -12.48 -8.22 9.21
C ASP A 77 -12.80 -7.61 7.84
N LYS A 78 -12.71 -6.27 7.70
CA LYS A 78 -12.84 -5.59 6.42
C LYS A 78 -11.82 -6.09 5.40
N VAL A 79 -10.54 -6.16 5.77
CA VAL A 79 -9.48 -6.67 4.87
C VAL A 79 -9.74 -8.13 4.48
N ARG A 80 -10.20 -8.98 5.41
CA ARG A 80 -10.53 -10.38 5.12
C ARG A 80 -11.69 -10.49 4.12
N VAL A 81 -12.77 -9.77 4.36
CA VAL A 81 -13.95 -9.75 3.47
C VAL A 81 -13.57 -9.26 2.09
N ASP A 82 -12.77 -8.20 1.98
CA ASP A 82 -12.31 -7.67 0.70
C ASP A 82 -11.46 -8.69 -0.07
N ARG A 83 -10.56 -9.41 0.59
CA ARG A 83 -9.75 -10.48 0.00
C ARG A 83 -10.61 -11.63 -0.53
N GLU A 84 -11.58 -12.08 0.27
CA GLU A 84 -12.51 -13.13 -0.14
C GLU A 84 -13.36 -12.71 -1.34
N ARG A 85 -13.88 -11.49 -1.31
CA ARG A 85 -14.71 -10.93 -2.38
C ARG A 85 -13.95 -10.80 -3.70
N THR A 86 -12.68 -10.41 -3.65
CA THR A 86 -11.84 -10.22 -4.84
C THR A 86 -11.18 -11.51 -5.31
N GLY A 87 -11.18 -12.57 -4.52
CA GLY A 87 -10.42 -13.80 -4.81
C GLY A 87 -8.91 -13.56 -4.80
N GLU A 88 -8.44 -12.66 -3.95
CA GLU A 88 -7.04 -12.24 -3.88
C GLU A 88 -6.09 -13.41 -3.58
N PRO A 89 -5.11 -13.69 -4.47
CA PRO A 89 -4.14 -14.75 -4.23
C PRO A 89 -3.24 -14.42 -3.04
N GLN A 90 -3.11 -15.38 -2.11
CA GLN A 90 -2.35 -15.21 -0.88
C GLN A 90 -0.87 -15.63 -0.99
N GLU A 91 -0.48 -16.21 -2.12
CA GLU A 91 0.90 -16.60 -2.37
C GLU A 91 1.83 -15.37 -2.41
N MET A 92 2.95 -15.45 -1.72
CA MET A 92 4.01 -14.45 -1.76
C MET A 92 5.08 -14.83 -2.77
N LEU A 93 5.46 -13.88 -3.63
CA LEU A 93 6.53 -14.09 -4.59
C LEU A 93 7.90 -13.75 -4.00
N GLU A 94 8.88 -14.58 -4.36
CA GLU A 94 10.27 -14.48 -3.95
C GLU A 94 11.19 -14.27 -5.17
N ARG A 95 12.48 -14.03 -4.93
CA ARG A 95 13.48 -13.87 -5.99
C ARG A 95 13.52 -15.03 -7.00
N LYS A 96 13.20 -16.26 -6.57
CA LYS A 96 13.14 -17.43 -7.46
C LYS A 96 12.08 -17.32 -8.57
N HIS A 97 11.07 -16.44 -8.39
CA HIS A 97 10.03 -16.18 -9.40
C HIS A 97 10.44 -15.11 -10.41
N CYS A 98 11.59 -14.47 -10.21
CA CYS A 98 12.11 -13.44 -11.10
C CYS A 98 13.16 -14.00 -12.06
N LEU A 99 13.32 -13.34 -13.22
CA LEU A 99 14.41 -13.60 -14.16
C LEU A 99 15.77 -13.38 -13.46
N LEU A 100 16.66 -14.37 -13.57
CA LEU A 100 18.00 -14.31 -12.98
C LEU A 100 18.91 -13.31 -13.71
N SER A 101 18.68 -13.13 -15.01
CA SER A 101 19.47 -12.28 -15.90
C SER A 101 19.19 -10.78 -15.74
N PHE A 102 18.14 -10.40 -15.01
CA PHE A 102 17.78 -9.00 -14.87
C PHE A 102 18.76 -8.23 -13.99
N SER A 103 19.36 -7.18 -14.55
CA SER A 103 20.30 -6.30 -13.87
C SER A 103 19.74 -4.89 -13.66
N ALA A 104 20.37 -4.13 -12.75
CA ALA A 104 20.05 -2.73 -12.52
C ALA A 104 20.30 -1.82 -13.75
N ALA A 105 21.05 -2.32 -14.75
CA ALA A 105 21.33 -1.62 -15.98
C ALA A 105 20.21 -1.68 -17.02
N GLU A 106 19.16 -2.51 -16.76
CA GLU A 106 18.12 -2.73 -17.75
C GLU A 106 16.94 -1.76 -17.63
N ASN A 107 16.25 -1.55 -18.76
CA ASN A 107 15.03 -0.75 -18.81
C ASN A 107 13.85 -1.57 -18.28
N LEU A 108 13.10 -0.99 -17.32
CA LEU A 108 11.91 -1.62 -16.74
C LEU A 108 10.62 -1.36 -17.54
N ASN A 109 10.60 -0.36 -18.45
CA ASN A 109 9.38 0.01 -19.16
C ASN A 109 8.77 -1.17 -19.92
N GLY A 110 7.46 -1.40 -19.72
CA GLY A 110 6.71 -2.46 -20.37
C GLY A 110 6.92 -3.86 -19.79
N HIS A 111 7.83 -3.99 -18.79
CA HIS A 111 8.03 -5.25 -18.07
C HIS A 111 7.05 -5.39 -16.92
N VAL A 112 6.71 -6.64 -16.60
CA VAL A 112 6.01 -7.03 -15.38
C VAL A 112 7.07 -7.23 -14.31
N VAL A 113 6.96 -6.50 -13.22
CA VAL A 113 7.90 -6.54 -12.10
C VAL A 113 7.25 -7.10 -10.84
N VAL A 114 8.09 -7.61 -9.95
CA VAL A 114 7.70 -8.06 -8.61
C VAL A 114 8.26 -7.06 -7.61
N MET A 115 7.41 -6.54 -6.72
CA MET A 115 7.82 -5.67 -5.63
C MET A 115 8.40 -6.49 -4.48
N LYS A 116 9.34 -5.92 -3.75
CA LYS A 116 9.88 -6.51 -2.53
C LYS A 116 8.79 -6.61 -1.47
N PRO A 117 8.63 -7.74 -0.77
CA PRO A 117 7.60 -7.85 0.27
C PRO A 117 7.81 -6.86 1.42
N GLU A 118 9.05 -6.45 1.70
CA GLU A 118 9.38 -5.53 2.79
C GLU A 118 8.86 -4.10 2.59
N VAL A 119 8.60 -3.69 1.34
CA VAL A 119 8.06 -2.36 1.05
C VAL A 119 6.53 -2.35 1.07
N LEU A 120 5.91 -3.52 1.14
CA LEU A 120 4.47 -3.67 1.28
C LEU A 120 4.09 -3.81 2.76
N ARG A 121 2.91 -3.33 3.11
CA ARG A 121 2.36 -3.59 4.44
C ARG A 121 2.17 -5.09 4.64
N PRO A 122 2.32 -5.60 5.87
CA PRO A 122 2.24 -7.04 6.14
C PRO A 122 1.01 -7.73 5.55
N GLU A 123 -0.15 -7.08 5.63
CA GLU A 123 -1.41 -7.59 5.10
C GLU A 123 -1.47 -7.66 3.57
N TYR A 124 -0.59 -6.96 2.85
CA TYR A 124 -0.55 -6.91 1.39
C TYR A 124 0.68 -7.60 0.78
N ARG A 125 1.40 -8.42 1.58
CA ARG A 125 2.60 -9.15 1.12
C ARG A 125 2.23 -10.42 0.36
N ASN A 126 1.54 -10.27 -0.75
CA ASN A 126 1.12 -11.36 -1.61
C ASN A 126 1.21 -11.00 -3.10
N ALA A 127 1.04 -11.97 -3.98
CA ALA A 127 1.22 -11.80 -5.43
C ALA A 127 0.31 -10.72 -6.04
N ALA A 128 -0.91 -10.52 -5.52
CA ALA A 128 -1.84 -9.51 -6.03
C ALA A 128 -1.25 -8.10 -5.95
N HIS A 129 -0.56 -7.79 -4.84
CA HIS A 129 0.05 -6.48 -4.58
C HIS A 129 1.52 -6.41 -4.99
N GLN A 130 2.19 -7.55 -5.17
CA GLN A 130 3.59 -7.57 -5.60
C GLN A 130 3.75 -7.40 -7.10
N ILE A 131 2.78 -7.84 -7.92
CA ILE A 131 2.94 -7.88 -9.38
C ILE A 131 2.39 -6.60 -10.01
N ALA A 132 3.26 -5.88 -10.71
CA ALA A 132 2.89 -4.65 -11.38
C ALA A 132 3.50 -4.55 -12.80
N LEU A 133 2.74 -3.98 -13.74
CA LEU A 133 3.23 -3.61 -15.07
C LEU A 133 3.82 -2.20 -15.02
N VAL A 134 5.08 -2.06 -15.38
CA VAL A 134 5.73 -0.75 -15.46
C VAL A 134 5.25 0.00 -16.70
N THR A 135 4.73 1.20 -16.49
CA THR A 135 4.15 2.05 -17.53
C THR A 135 4.98 3.29 -17.83
N GLY A 136 6.01 3.58 -17.03
CA GLY A 136 6.88 4.73 -17.23
C GLY A 136 7.65 5.14 -15.97
N GLY A 137 8.08 6.41 -15.99
CA GLY A 137 8.82 7.02 -14.90
C GLY A 137 10.34 7.03 -15.11
N PHE A 138 11.01 8.04 -14.56
CA PHE A 138 12.48 8.16 -14.68
C PHE A 138 13.22 7.01 -14.00
N GLY A 139 12.64 6.42 -12.96
CA GLY A 139 13.16 5.24 -12.28
C GLY A 139 13.13 3.97 -13.13
N ALA A 140 12.32 3.90 -14.18
CA ALA A 140 12.27 2.78 -15.10
C ALA A 140 13.47 2.73 -16.06
N SER A 141 14.19 3.83 -16.23
CA SER A 141 15.38 3.91 -17.09
C SER A 141 16.56 3.13 -16.53
N PRO A 142 17.50 2.68 -17.38
CA PRO A 142 18.70 1.97 -16.95
C PRO A 142 19.51 2.75 -15.90
N ASN A 143 20.08 2.06 -14.93
CA ASN A 143 20.93 2.62 -13.87
C ASN A 143 20.27 3.73 -13.01
N ALA A 144 18.96 3.94 -13.11
CA ALA A 144 18.24 4.88 -12.25
C ALA A 144 18.19 4.38 -10.80
N ARG A 145 18.45 5.29 -9.85
CA ARG A 145 18.35 5.00 -8.41
C ARG A 145 17.40 5.99 -7.74
N GLY A 146 16.55 5.47 -6.83
CA GLY A 146 15.67 6.29 -5.99
C GLY A 146 14.64 7.14 -6.74
N ARG A 147 14.43 6.89 -8.02
CA ARG A 147 13.49 7.64 -8.87
C ARG A 147 12.19 6.88 -9.06
N ALA A 148 11.11 7.61 -9.26
CA ALA A 148 9.77 7.07 -9.44
C ALA A 148 9.66 6.12 -10.64
N VAL A 149 9.06 4.97 -10.40
CA VAL A 149 8.62 3.98 -11.38
C VAL A 149 7.10 3.96 -11.34
N PHE A 150 6.46 4.39 -12.43
CA PHE A 150 5.02 4.38 -12.54
C PHE A 150 4.55 3.00 -12.97
N CYS A 151 3.60 2.46 -12.25
CA CYS A 151 3.12 1.11 -12.45
C CYS A 151 1.59 1.04 -12.52
N ARG A 152 1.11 -0.10 -13.00
CA ARG A 152 -0.24 -0.58 -12.83
C ARG A 152 -0.18 -1.93 -12.13
N GLU A 153 -0.85 -2.05 -11.02
CA GLU A 153 -1.02 -3.33 -10.34
C GLU A 153 -1.76 -4.30 -11.25
N VAL A 154 -1.21 -5.49 -11.45
CA VAL A 154 -1.77 -6.39 -12.47
C VAL A 154 -3.09 -6.99 -12.01
N PHE A 155 -3.28 -7.18 -10.72
CA PHE A 155 -4.50 -7.76 -10.15
C PHE A 155 -5.66 -6.75 -10.12
N SER A 156 -5.45 -5.56 -9.56
CA SER A 156 -6.49 -4.52 -9.40
C SER A 156 -6.63 -3.60 -10.63
N GLY A 157 -5.58 -3.45 -11.44
CA GLY A 157 -5.48 -2.48 -12.51
C GLY A 157 -5.23 -1.04 -12.01
N GLU A 158 -5.03 -0.84 -10.72
CA GLU A 158 -4.81 0.47 -10.10
C GLU A 158 -3.43 1.03 -10.42
N LYS A 159 -3.32 2.36 -10.37
CA LYS A 159 -2.05 3.05 -10.53
C LYS A 159 -1.29 3.00 -9.23
N SER A 160 0.00 2.69 -9.31
CA SER A 160 0.92 2.78 -8.19
C SER A 160 2.24 3.44 -8.60
N GLU A 161 2.93 3.99 -7.61
CA GLU A 161 4.24 4.61 -7.78
C GLU A 161 5.21 3.98 -6.80
N TRP A 162 6.35 3.52 -7.32
CA TRP A 162 7.39 2.85 -6.56
C TRP A 162 8.75 3.47 -6.85
N ARG A 163 9.73 3.18 -6.03
CA ARG A 163 11.12 3.48 -6.35
C ARG A 163 11.74 2.25 -7.02
N ARG A 164 12.72 2.47 -7.91
CA ARG A 164 13.42 1.34 -8.55
C ARG A 164 14.01 0.35 -7.55
N GLN A 165 14.51 0.83 -6.43
CA GLN A 165 15.06 -0.01 -5.36
C GLN A 165 14.03 -0.90 -4.68
N ASP A 166 12.73 -0.61 -4.81
CA ASP A 166 11.63 -1.37 -4.23
C ASP A 166 11.27 -2.59 -5.11
N VAL A 167 11.80 -2.63 -6.34
CA VAL A 167 11.61 -3.74 -7.27
C VAL A 167 12.52 -4.90 -6.87
N LEU A 168 11.94 -6.07 -6.66
CA LEU A 168 12.64 -7.33 -6.42
C LEU A 168 13.28 -7.87 -7.71
N GLY A 169 12.57 -7.77 -8.83
CA GLY A 169 13.02 -8.19 -10.15
C GLY A 169 11.91 -8.16 -11.20
N VAL A 170 12.26 -8.52 -12.42
CA VAL A 170 11.30 -8.78 -13.50
C VAL A 170 10.73 -10.17 -13.33
N LEU A 171 9.42 -10.30 -13.37
CA LEU A 171 8.73 -11.59 -13.25
C LEU A 171 9.13 -12.51 -14.41
N ASP A 172 9.50 -13.76 -14.08
CA ASP A 172 9.72 -14.81 -15.05
C ASP A 172 8.36 -15.28 -15.63
N PRO A 173 8.09 -15.09 -16.92
CA PRO A 173 6.82 -15.50 -17.52
C PRO A 173 6.49 -16.99 -17.33
N ALA A 174 7.52 -17.84 -17.21
CA ALA A 174 7.34 -19.28 -16.99
C ALA A 174 6.89 -19.63 -15.56
N LYS A 175 7.02 -18.69 -14.63
CA LYS A 175 6.67 -18.84 -13.21
C LYS A 175 5.54 -17.89 -12.79
N ALA A 176 4.99 -17.15 -13.76
CA ALA A 176 3.89 -16.23 -13.51
C ALA A 176 2.60 -16.99 -13.19
N PRO A 177 1.82 -16.56 -12.18
CA PRO A 177 0.47 -17.07 -11.99
C PRO A 177 -0.42 -16.87 -13.22
N ASP A 178 -1.38 -17.77 -13.45
CA ASP A 178 -2.22 -17.78 -14.66
C ASP A 178 -3.00 -16.49 -14.89
N TRP A 179 -3.40 -15.82 -13.82
CA TRP A 179 -4.15 -14.56 -13.87
C TRP A 179 -3.30 -13.35 -14.34
N VAL A 180 -1.98 -13.45 -14.33
CA VAL A 180 -1.08 -12.34 -14.68
C VAL A 180 -1.20 -11.97 -16.15
N LYS A 181 -1.20 -12.96 -17.04
CA LYS A 181 -1.27 -12.71 -18.50
C LYS A 181 -2.53 -11.95 -18.90
N PRO A 182 -3.75 -12.40 -18.55
CA PRO A 182 -4.97 -11.65 -18.87
C PRO A 182 -5.02 -10.27 -18.19
N GLY A 183 -4.51 -10.12 -16.98
CA GLY A 183 -4.43 -8.83 -16.30
C GLY A 183 -3.53 -7.82 -17.05
N VAL A 184 -2.37 -8.25 -17.52
CA VAL A 184 -1.45 -7.41 -18.31
C VAL A 184 -2.07 -7.03 -19.66
N GLU A 185 -2.77 -7.96 -20.33
CA GLU A 185 -3.46 -7.71 -21.61
C GLU A 185 -4.57 -6.66 -21.42
N ALA A 186 -5.35 -6.76 -20.36
CA ALA A 186 -6.40 -5.79 -20.02
C ALA A 186 -5.81 -4.38 -19.79
N ILE A 187 -4.73 -4.28 -19.03
CA ILE A 187 -4.05 -2.99 -18.78
C ILE A 187 -3.53 -2.39 -20.09
N ARG A 188 -2.86 -3.19 -20.92
CA ARG A 188 -2.32 -2.74 -22.22
C ARG A 188 -3.42 -2.25 -23.16
N ALA A 189 -4.58 -2.92 -23.18
CA ALA A 189 -5.74 -2.48 -23.96
C ALA A 189 -6.25 -1.10 -23.47
N GLN A 190 -6.39 -0.92 -22.16
CA GLN A 190 -6.79 0.37 -21.57
C GLN A 190 -5.82 1.51 -21.91
N LEU A 191 -4.51 1.24 -21.87
CA LEU A 191 -3.49 2.26 -22.20
C LEU A 191 -3.56 2.68 -23.66
N LYS A 192 -3.78 1.74 -24.60
CA LYS A 192 -3.95 2.03 -26.02
C LYS A 192 -5.18 2.89 -26.30
N MET A 193 -6.31 2.61 -25.64
CA MET A 193 -7.55 3.41 -25.79
C MET A 193 -7.39 4.84 -25.29
N LYS A 194 -6.58 5.08 -24.25
CA LYS A 194 -6.32 6.44 -23.76
C LYS A 194 -5.38 7.23 -24.66
N GLY A 195 -4.31 6.61 -25.17
CA GLY A 195 -3.38 7.25 -26.08
C GLY A 195 -3.99 7.63 -27.44
N GLY A 196 -5.02 6.89 -27.92
CA GLY A 196 -5.74 7.23 -29.14
C GLY A 196 -6.61 8.49 -29.01
N LYS A 197 -7.15 8.79 -27.82
CA LYS A 197 -7.97 9.97 -27.57
C LYS A 197 -7.18 11.27 -27.37
N GLU A 198 -5.91 11.20 -27.01
CA GLU A 198 -5.04 12.37 -26.86
C GLU A 198 -4.48 12.86 -28.22
N ASN A 199 -4.40 11.99 -29.23
CA ASN A 199 -3.94 12.36 -30.57
C ASN A 199 -5.06 12.91 -31.48
N GLU A 200 -6.30 12.94 -31.05
CA GLU A 200 -7.46 13.49 -31.81
C GLU A 200 -7.92 14.87 -31.31
N ARG A 201 -7.13 15.52 -30.45
CA ARG A 201 -7.33 16.90 -29.98
C ARG A 201 -6.14 17.77 -30.36
#